data_44a62f6b043683fed20de0311f82f503
#
_entry.id   44a62f6b043683fed20de0311f82f503
#
_cell.length_a   1.000
_cell.length_b   1.000
_cell.length_c   1.000
_cell.angle_alpha   90.00
_cell.angle_beta   90.00
_cell.angle_gamma   90.00
#
_symmetry.space_group_name_H-M   'P 1'
#
loop_
_entity.id
_entity.type
_entity.pdbx_description
1 polymer ?
#
loop_
_entity_poly.entity_id
_entity_poly.type
_entity_poly.pdbx_seq_one_letter_code
_entity_poly.pdbx_strand_id
1 'polypeptide(L)'
;LWHFPIFAIFRITLGTLTNFDKLLLIGLAFILSVATYFLVEKPMRNRSVFPVNRLLGILVPVYVAVAGIQYYLYVTKGAEYRMDDVASFSEFKEVEFRRLKGETTGIMYRSQEPQLMCNLREPESACEFKNGAFVTLGDSYVGQYETATLRILEDTSDGLLSLNYEQCPFVDGDLWFGDTPECPIINQKRWEKILGFEDKKIFFVSANSMYFAIGKRTDGEAPTKPEVIQAYHRNILKLIELGHKVVLISGAPDPDENII
;
A
#
# COMPACT_ATOMS: atom_id res chain seq x y z
N LEU A 1 15.82 4.53 22.37
CA LEU A 1 14.75 3.52 22.43
C LEU A 1 13.38 4.15 22.72
N TRP A 2 13.26 5.03 23.72
CA TRP A 2 11.99 5.59 24.19
C TRP A 2 11.34 6.60 23.24
N HIS A 3 12.12 7.31 22.42
CA HIS A 3 11.55 8.35 21.52
C HIS A 3 10.50 7.78 20.55
N PHE A 4 10.78 6.60 19.95
CA PHE A 4 9.88 6.03 18.95
C PHE A 4 8.48 5.68 19.51
N PRO A 5 8.33 4.85 20.55
CA PRO A 5 7.02 4.51 21.09
C PRO A 5 6.28 5.71 21.67
N ILE A 6 6.97 6.67 22.30
CA ILE A 6 6.36 7.86 22.85
C ILE A 6 5.76 8.71 21.72
N PHE A 7 6.56 9.07 20.71
CA PHE A 7 6.08 9.87 19.60
C PHE A 7 4.97 9.17 18.81
N ALA A 8 5.08 7.86 18.58
CA ALA A 8 4.06 7.09 17.89
C ALA A 8 2.71 7.11 18.64
N ILE A 9 2.71 6.82 19.95
CA ILE A 9 1.48 6.82 20.76
C ILE A 9 0.84 8.22 20.76
N PHE A 10 1.61 9.27 21.03
CA PHE A 10 1.07 10.62 21.11
C PHE A 10 0.58 11.13 19.75
N ARG A 11 1.25 10.76 18.65
CA ARG A 11 0.79 11.10 17.31
C ARG A 11 -0.54 10.41 16.96
N ILE A 12 -0.71 9.15 17.34
CA ILE A 12 -1.96 8.40 17.12
C ILE A 12 -3.11 8.98 17.95
N THR A 13 -2.83 9.40 19.20
CA THR A 13 -3.89 9.87 20.12
C THR A 13 -4.25 11.35 19.95
N LEU A 14 -3.29 12.20 19.64
CA LEU A 14 -3.47 13.65 19.53
C LEU A 14 -3.47 14.18 18.08
N GLY A 15 -3.14 13.34 17.09
CA GLY A 15 -3.02 13.77 15.71
C GLY A 15 -1.79 14.64 15.46
N THR A 16 -1.98 15.91 15.13
CA THR A 16 -0.86 16.85 14.86
C THR A 16 -0.23 17.35 16.15
N LEU A 17 1.08 17.17 16.29
CA LEU A 17 1.85 17.62 17.46
C LEU A 17 2.37 19.04 17.26
N THR A 18 2.10 19.92 18.19
CA THR A 18 2.69 21.26 18.21
C THR A 18 4.19 21.20 18.55
N ASN A 19 4.92 22.29 18.31
CA ASN A 19 6.33 22.36 18.68
C ASN A 19 6.55 22.25 20.21
N PHE A 20 5.59 22.69 21.00
CA PHE A 20 5.62 22.55 22.44
C PHE A 20 5.46 21.09 22.86
N ASP A 21 4.49 20.36 22.26
CA ASP A 21 4.31 18.93 22.52
C ASP A 21 5.56 18.13 22.17
N LYS A 22 6.17 18.41 21.02
CA LYS A 22 7.43 17.78 20.61
C LYS A 22 8.55 17.98 21.64
N LEU A 23 8.66 19.20 22.18
CA LEU A 23 9.67 19.51 23.21
C LEU A 23 9.40 18.72 24.50
N LEU A 24 8.15 18.65 24.93
CA LEU A 24 7.77 17.85 26.11
C LEU A 24 8.07 16.36 25.92
N LEU A 25 7.75 15.82 24.73
CA LEU A 25 8.00 14.40 24.42
C LEU A 25 9.49 14.09 24.35
N ILE A 26 10.32 15.02 23.86
CA ILE A 26 11.78 14.89 23.91
C ILE A 26 12.26 14.86 25.37
N GLY A 27 11.76 15.75 26.21
CA GLY A 27 12.07 15.76 27.64
C GLY A 27 11.68 14.46 28.34
N LEU A 28 10.47 13.96 28.05
CA LEU A 28 9.98 12.68 28.59
C LEU A 28 10.86 11.51 28.12
N ALA A 29 11.19 11.46 26.84
CA ALA A 29 12.07 10.42 26.30
C ALA A 29 13.46 10.45 26.94
N PHE A 30 14.01 11.64 27.20
CA PHE A 30 15.26 11.80 27.89
C PHE A 30 15.20 11.30 29.35
N ILE A 31 14.18 11.72 30.12
CA ILE A 31 13.97 11.26 31.52
C ILE A 31 13.87 9.75 31.57
N LEU A 32 13.05 9.13 30.70
CA LEU A 32 12.90 7.68 30.67
C LEU A 32 14.20 6.97 30.25
N SER A 33 14.98 7.57 29.36
CA SER A 33 16.27 7.01 28.96
C SER A 33 17.28 7.03 30.14
N VAL A 34 17.34 8.14 30.88
CA VAL A 34 18.18 8.27 32.07
C VAL A 34 17.74 7.28 33.16
N ALA A 35 16.43 7.20 33.41
CA ALA A 35 15.89 6.23 34.37
C ALA A 35 16.23 4.79 33.96
N THR A 36 16.04 4.42 32.71
CA THR A 36 16.37 3.10 32.18
C THR A 36 17.87 2.79 32.34
N TYR A 37 18.72 3.78 32.05
CA TYR A 37 20.16 3.60 32.22
C TYR A 37 20.54 3.30 33.68
N PHE A 38 20.07 4.11 34.64
CA PHE A 38 20.47 3.94 36.06
C PHE A 38 19.75 2.78 36.74
N LEU A 39 18.50 2.51 36.44
CA LEU A 39 17.70 1.49 37.13
C LEU A 39 17.86 0.10 36.51
N VAL A 40 18.15 0.02 35.21
CA VAL A 40 18.18 -1.24 34.48
C VAL A 40 19.59 -1.53 33.94
N GLU A 41 20.10 -0.67 33.06
CA GLU A 41 21.31 -0.97 32.30
C GLU A 41 22.55 -1.03 33.21
N LYS A 42 22.78 -0.02 34.03
CA LYS A 42 23.95 0.07 34.89
C LYS A 42 24.02 -1.07 35.92
N PRO A 43 22.95 -1.45 36.66
CA PRO A 43 22.96 -2.62 37.52
C PRO A 43 23.17 -3.93 36.76
N MET A 44 22.55 -4.13 35.61
CA MET A 44 22.68 -5.36 34.82
C MET A 44 24.07 -5.56 34.24
N ARG A 45 24.79 -4.48 33.94
CA ARG A 45 26.19 -4.53 33.46
C ARG A 45 27.20 -4.86 34.58
N ASN A 46 26.80 -4.65 35.83
CA ASN A 46 27.67 -4.94 36.96
C ASN A 46 27.62 -6.43 37.34
N ARG A 47 28.64 -7.18 36.96
CA ARG A 47 28.72 -8.63 37.20
C ARG A 47 28.76 -9.02 38.69
N SER A 48 29.12 -8.11 39.61
CA SER A 48 29.07 -8.37 41.04
C SER A 48 27.64 -8.35 41.57
N VAL A 49 26.74 -7.54 40.96
CA VAL A 49 25.32 -7.46 41.33
C VAL A 49 24.48 -8.48 40.55
N PHE A 50 24.78 -8.60 39.25
CA PHE A 50 24.13 -9.55 38.36
C PHE A 50 25.12 -10.53 37.72
N PRO A 51 25.49 -11.64 38.44
CA PRO A 51 26.26 -12.70 37.83
C PRO A 51 25.50 -13.33 36.64
N VAL A 52 26.23 -13.88 35.69
CA VAL A 52 25.70 -14.41 34.44
C VAL A 52 24.53 -15.38 34.65
N ASN A 53 24.65 -16.25 35.65
CA ASN A 53 23.60 -17.23 35.96
C ASN A 53 22.29 -16.59 36.41
N ARG A 54 22.33 -15.49 37.16
CA ARG A 54 21.14 -14.72 37.56
C ARG A 54 20.55 -13.98 36.37
N LEU A 55 21.39 -13.44 35.50
CA LEU A 55 20.96 -12.79 34.29
C LEU A 55 20.24 -13.77 33.35
N LEU A 56 20.81 -14.94 33.12
CA LEU A 56 20.19 -16.01 32.32
C LEU A 56 18.90 -16.50 32.97
N GLY A 57 18.86 -16.63 34.29
CA GLY A 57 17.66 -17.01 35.05
C GLY A 57 16.48 -16.03 34.88
N ILE A 58 16.75 -14.78 34.51
CA ILE A 58 15.72 -13.78 34.18
C ILE A 58 15.42 -13.77 32.67
N LEU A 59 16.46 -13.75 31.84
CA LEU A 59 16.28 -13.59 30.38
C LEU A 59 15.59 -14.79 29.73
N VAL A 60 15.92 -16.00 30.18
CA VAL A 60 15.34 -17.22 29.61
C VAL A 60 13.82 -17.29 29.84
N PRO A 61 13.29 -17.11 31.06
CA PRO A 61 11.86 -17.07 31.30
C PRO A 61 11.16 -15.93 30.52
N VAL A 62 11.76 -14.73 30.46
CA VAL A 62 11.21 -13.61 29.69
C VAL A 62 11.14 -13.95 28.19
N TYR A 63 12.22 -14.54 27.65
CA TYR A 63 12.24 -14.98 26.26
C TYR A 63 11.15 -16.03 25.98
N VAL A 64 11.02 -17.03 26.85
CA VAL A 64 9.98 -18.07 26.73
C VAL A 64 8.57 -17.45 26.80
N ALA A 65 8.36 -16.50 27.72
CA ALA A 65 7.07 -15.81 27.82
C ALA A 65 6.75 -15.00 26.55
N VAL A 66 7.72 -14.25 26.02
CA VAL A 66 7.55 -13.50 24.77
C VAL A 66 7.29 -14.44 23.59
N ALA A 67 8.05 -15.54 23.48
CA ALA A 67 7.84 -16.55 22.45
C ALA A 67 6.45 -17.21 22.58
N GLY A 68 6.01 -17.49 23.81
CA GLY A 68 4.66 -18.02 24.08
C GLY A 68 3.56 -17.06 23.67
N ILE A 69 3.71 -15.76 23.95
CA ILE A 69 2.75 -14.72 23.51
C ILE A 69 2.73 -14.64 21.99
N GLN A 70 3.89 -14.64 21.33
CA GLN A 70 3.96 -14.61 19.88
C GLN A 70 3.32 -15.85 19.25
N TYR A 71 3.58 -17.03 19.82
CA TYR A 71 2.95 -18.27 19.38
C TYR A 71 1.44 -18.23 19.60
N TYR A 72 0.97 -17.75 20.75
CA TYR A 72 -0.46 -17.56 21.01
C TYR A 72 -1.10 -16.60 19.98
N LEU A 73 -0.49 -15.44 19.71
CA LEU A 73 -0.97 -14.51 18.70
C LEU A 73 -0.96 -15.13 17.29
N TYR A 74 0.05 -15.94 16.99
CA TYR A 74 0.11 -16.65 15.71
C TYR A 74 -1.06 -17.65 15.55
N VAL A 75 -1.29 -18.50 16.57
CA VAL A 75 -2.35 -19.52 16.56
C VAL A 75 -3.74 -18.86 16.55
N THR A 76 -3.92 -17.79 17.32
CA THR A 76 -5.17 -17.02 17.40
C THR A 76 -5.32 -15.96 16.31
N LYS A 77 -4.45 -15.99 15.27
CA LYS A 77 -4.48 -15.04 14.15
C LYS A 77 -4.55 -13.57 14.60
N GLY A 78 -3.72 -13.19 15.59
CA GLY A 78 -3.68 -11.83 16.10
C GLY A 78 -4.73 -11.51 17.17
N ALA A 79 -5.24 -12.53 17.87
CA ALA A 79 -6.30 -12.38 18.86
C ALA A 79 -7.61 -11.85 18.24
N GLU A 80 -8.01 -12.49 17.20
CA GLU A 80 -9.15 -12.20 16.34
C GLU A 80 -10.46 -11.90 17.09
N TYR A 81 -10.68 -12.57 18.24
CA TYR A 81 -11.84 -12.35 19.13
C TYR A 81 -11.97 -10.90 19.64
N ARG A 82 -10.89 -10.10 19.60
CA ARG A 82 -10.92 -8.68 19.97
C ARG A 82 -11.57 -7.79 18.92
N MET A 83 -11.79 -8.30 17.73
CA MET A 83 -12.29 -7.58 16.57
C MET A 83 -13.72 -7.98 16.21
N ASP A 84 -14.34 -8.88 16.97
CA ASP A 84 -15.70 -9.39 16.69
C ASP A 84 -16.78 -8.29 16.75
N ASP A 85 -16.52 -7.19 17.49
CA ASP A 85 -17.42 -6.03 17.57
C ASP A 85 -17.31 -5.07 16.37
N VAL A 86 -16.33 -5.28 15.48
CA VAL A 86 -16.17 -4.44 14.29
C VAL A 86 -16.88 -5.14 13.12
N ALA A 87 -18.11 -4.75 12.83
CA ALA A 87 -18.98 -5.35 11.81
C ALA A 87 -18.32 -5.45 10.41
N SER A 88 -17.39 -4.55 10.09
CA SER A 88 -16.61 -4.60 8.85
C SER A 88 -15.51 -5.66 8.84
N PHE A 89 -15.15 -6.22 10.00
CA PHE A 89 -14.01 -7.13 10.11
C PHE A 89 -14.35 -8.56 9.63
N SER A 90 -15.60 -9.00 9.81
CA SER A 90 -16.05 -10.30 9.29
C SER A 90 -16.01 -10.36 7.76
N GLU A 91 -16.32 -9.24 7.12
CA GLU A 91 -16.28 -9.07 5.66
C GLU A 91 -14.84 -9.06 5.14
N PHE A 92 -13.94 -8.32 5.84
CA PHE A 92 -12.49 -8.34 5.59
C PHE A 92 -11.87 -9.73 5.78
N LYS A 93 -12.30 -10.45 6.80
CA LYS A 93 -11.84 -11.79 7.15
C LYS A 93 -12.15 -12.81 6.05
N GLU A 94 -13.33 -12.74 5.46
CA GLU A 94 -13.69 -13.63 4.35
C GLU A 94 -12.88 -13.35 3.09
N VAL A 95 -12.61 -12.08 2.79
CA VAL A 95 -11.72 -11.66 1.68
C VAL A 95 -10.29 -12.14 1.92
N GLU A 96 -9.74 -11.94 3.12
CA GLU A 96 -8.38 -12.39 3.49
C GLU A 96 -8.27 -13.92 3.45
N PHE A 97 -9.28 -14.63 3.92
CA PHE A 97 -9.31 -16.09 3.95
C PHE A 97 -9.38 -16.69 2.54
N ARG A 98 -10.17 -16.13 1.64
CA ARG A 98 -10.22 -16.53 0.23
C ARG A 98 -8.89 -16.25 -0.47
N ARG A 99 -8.28 -15.09 -0.20
CA ARG A 99 -6.95 -14.73 -0.71
C ARG A 99 -5.87 -15.73 -0.28
N LEU A 100 -5.87 -16.12 1.00
CA LEU A 100 -4.93 -17.11 1.54
C LEU A 100 -5.15 -18.51 0.95
N LYS A 101 -6.38 -18.88 0.57
CA LYS A 101 -6.70 -20.15 -0.09
C LYS A 101 -6.44 -20.17 -1.59
N GLY A 102 -6.01 -19.06 -2.19
CA GLY A 102 -5.79 -19.00 -3.62
C GLY A 102 -7.05 -18.87 -4.48
N GLU A 103 -8.22 -18.74 -3.88
CA GLU A 103 -9.50 -18.65 -4.60
C GLU A 103 -9.70 -17.28 -5.28
N THR A 104 -8.92 -16.28 -4.89
CA THR A 104 -8.92 -14.92 -5.47
C THR A 104 -7.62 -14.58 -6.20
N THR A 105 -6.84 -15.56 -6.58
CA THR A 105 -5.45 -15.40 -7.03
C THR A 105 -5.29 -14.90 -8.46
N GLY A 106 -6.33 -14.43 -9.10
CA GLY A 106 -6.19 -14.08 -10.51
C GLY A 106 -5.43 -12.78 -10.78
N ILE A 107 -5.39 -11.81 -9.86
CA ILE A 107 -5.20 -10.45 -10.34
C ILE A 107 -4.01 -9.73 -9.73
N MET A 108 -3.70 -9.84 -8.46
CA MET A 108 -2.73 -8.92 -7.89
C MET A 108 -1.50 -9.48 -7.23
N TYR A 109 -1.57 -10.53 -6.46
CA TYR A 109 -0.40 -10.98 -5.71
C TYR A 109 -0.42 -12.48 -5.44
N ARG A 110 0.60 -13.16 -5.93
CA ARG A 110 0.96 -14.54 -5.65
C ARG A 110 0.20 -15.63 -6.41
N SER A 111 0.35 -15.68 -7.72
CA SER A 111 0.75 -16.98 -8.22
C SER A 111 2.27 -17.06 -8.13
N GLN A 112 2.80 -18.18 -7.72
CA GLN A 112 4.23 -18.47 -7.86
C GLN A 112 4.63 -18.55 -9.36
N GLU A 113 3.69 -18.30 -10.26
CA GLU A 113 3.85 -18.22 -11.69
C GLU A 113 3.71 -16.77 -12.14
N PRO A 114 4.83 -16.10 -12.52
CA PRO A 114 4.81 -14.72 -13.03
C PRO A 114 3.85 -14.51 -14.21
N GLN A 115 3.47 -15.58 -14.89
CA GLN A 115 2.57 -15.59 -16.06
C GLN A 115 1.13 -15.22 -15.72
N LEU A 116 0.72 -15.28 -14.45
CA LEU A 116 -0.63 -14.96 -13.99
C LEU A 116 -0.76 -13.57 -13.36
N MET A 117 0.32 -12.79 -13.30
CA MET A 117 0.28 -11.43 -12.76
C MET A 117 -0.23 -10.45 -13.82
N CYS A 118 -1.47 -9.98 -13.67
CA CYS A 118 -2.08 -9.05 -14.62
C CYS A 118 -1.39 -7.68 -14.64
N ASN A 119 -0.85 -7.23 -13.49
CA ASN A 119 -0.15 -5.95 -13.34
C ASN A 119 1.25 -5.86 -13.96
N LEU A 120 1.74 -6.94 -14.56
CA LEU A 120 3.01 -6.98 -15.29
C LEU A 120 2.79 -7.32 -16.77
N ARG A 121 1.55 -7.38 -17.23
CA ARG A 121 1.24 -7.67 -18.62
C ARG A 121 1.16 -6.41 -19.44
N GLU A 122 1.74 -6.49 -20.62
CA GLU A 122 1.54 -5.47 -21.64
C GLU A 122 0.06 -5.37 -22.05
N PRO A 123 -0.42 -4.19 -22.45
CA PRO A 123 -1.84 -3.99 -22.79
C PRO A 123 -2.40 -4.96 -23.83
N GLU A 124 -1.57 -5.46 -24.76
CA GLU A 124 -1.97 -6.44 -25.78
C GLU A 124 -2.35 -7.80 -25.18
N SER A 125 -1.64 -8.19 -24.12
CA SER A 125 -1.84 -9.45 -23.38
C SER A 125 -2.55 -9.24 -22.04
N ALA A 126 -3.21 -8.08 -21.85
CA ALA A 126 -3.89 -7.72 -20.63
C ALA A 126 -4.92 -8.77 -20.21
N CYS A 127 -5.06 -8.97 -18.90
CA CYS A 127 -6.07 -9.87 -18.39
C CYS A 127 -7.48 -9.30 -18.64
N GLU A 128 -8.31 -10.08 -19.29
CA GLU A 128 -9.70 -9.73 -19.53
C GLU A 128 -10.60 -10.82 -18.95
N PHE A 129 -11.58 -10.41 -18.17
CA PHE A 129 -12.56 -11.26 -17.54
C PHE A 129 -13.94 -10.91 -18.10
N LYS A 130 -14.65 -11.91 -18.61
CA LYS A 130 -15.95 -11.75 -19.30
C LYS A 130 -15.85 -10.71 -20.44
N ASN A 131 -16.74 -9.72 -20.48
CA ASN A 131 -16.84 -8.72 -21.57
C ASN A 131 -16.00 -7.46 -21.36
N GLY A 132 -15.23 -7.37 -20.26
CA GLY A 132 -14.37 -6.22 -19.98
C GLY A 132 -15.12 -4.87 -19.97
N ALA A 133 -16.34 -4.81 -19.45
CA ALA A 133 -17.14 -3.58 -19.39
C ALA A 133 -16.52 -2.52 -18.48
N PHE A 134 -15.84 -2.99 -17.42
CA PHE A 134 -15.05 -2.17 -16.52
C PHE A 134 -13.56 -2.30 -16.86
N VAL A 135 -12.82 -1.22 -16.73
CA VAL A 135 -11.38 -1.18 -17.02
C VAL A 135 -10.65 -0.58 -15.85
N THR A 136 -9.67 -1.29 -15.31
CA THR A 136 -8.70 -0.72 -14.36
C THR A 136 -7.52 -0.15 -15.11
N LEU A 137 -7.14 1.09 -14.81
CA LEU A 137 -6.13 1.83 -15.56
C LEU A 137 -5.23 2.65 -14.62
N GLY A 138 -3.95 2.38 -14.64
CA GLY A 138 -2.97 3.05 -13.78
C GLY A 138 -1.84 2.14 -13.34
N ASP A 139 -1.34 2.35 -12.11
CA ASP A 139 -0.29 1.54 -11.51
C ASP A 139 -0.84 0.46 -10.55
N SER A 140 0.02 -0.10 -9.71
CA SER A 140 -0.37 -1.11 -8.72
C SER A 140 -1.45 -0.65 -7.72
N TYR A 141 -1.64 0.66 -7.57
CA TYR A 141 -2.68 1.22 -6.70
C TYR A 141 -4.10 0.94 -7.21
N VAL A 142 -4.34 1.02 -8.52
CA VAL A 142 -5.65 0.63 -9.08
C VAL A 142 -5.84 -0.89 -9.02
N GLY A 143 -4.77 -1.65 -9.19
CA GLY A 143 -4.83 -3.09 -9.15
C GLY A 143 -5.33 -3.66 -7.81
N GLN A 144 -5.19 -2.93 -6.69
CA GLN A 144 -5.72 -3.35 -5.39
C GLN A 144 -7.25 -3.53 -5.40
N TYR A 145 -7.96 -2.81 -6.27
CA TYR A 145 -9.41 -2.85 -6.37
C TYR A 145 -9.94 -3.94 -7.30
N GLU A 146 -9.09 -4.57 -8.10
CA GLU A 146 -9.53 -5.54 -9.11
C GLU A 146 -10.22 -6.76 -8.51
N THR A 147 -9.67 -7.33 -7.45
CA THR A 147 -10.27 -8.48 -6.77
C THR A 147 -11.66 -8.15 -6.22
N ALA A 148 -11.81 -6.97 -5.58
CA ALA A 148 -13.11 -6.54 -5.07
C ALA A 148 -14.10 -6.28 -6.20
N THR A 149 -13.65 -5.65 -7.29
CA THR A 149 -14.47 -5.40 -8.47
C THR A 149 -14.95 -6.69 -9.12
N LEU A 150 -14.07 -7.67 -9.33
CA LEU A 150 -14.45 -8.97 -9.91
C LEU A 150 -15.46 -9.70 -9.04
N ARG A 151 -15.32 -9.62 -7.72
CA ARG A 151 -16.26 -10.23 -6.80
C ARG A 151 -17.66 -9.61 -6.92
N ILE A 152 -17.73 -8.30 -7.03
CA ILE A 152 -19.02 -7.58 -7.25
C ILE A 152 -19.63 -7.99 -8.61
N LEU A 153 -18.80 -8.23 -9.61
CA LEU A 153 -19.22 -8.58 -10.96
C LEU A 153 -19.47 -10.09 -11.15
N GLU A 154 -19.22 -10.93 -10.14
CA GLU A 154 -19.28 -12.39 -10.25
C GLU A 154 -20.63 -12.89 -10.81
N ASP A 155 -21.73 -12.33 -10.29
CA ASP A 155 -23.11 -12.71 -10.67
C ASP A 155 -23.69 -11.86 -11.81
N THR A 156 -22.90 -10.99 -12.43
CA THR A 156 -23.32 -10.13 -13.55
C THR A 156 -22.76 -10.63 -14.89
N SER A 157 -23.29 -10.14 -16.00
CA SER A 157 -22.70 -10.34 -17.34
C SER A 157 -21.45 -9.48 -17.57
N ASP A 158 -21.25 -8.46 -16.75
CA ASP A 158 -20.16 -7.51 -16.88
C ASP A 158 -18.83 -8.11 -16.42
N GLY A 159 -17.76 -7.63 -16.96
CA GLY A 159 -16.41 -8.09 -16.66
C GLY A 159 -15.40 -6.98 -16.52
N LEU A 160 -14.18 -7.35 -16.22
CA LEU A 160 -13.06 -6.44 -15.96
C LEU A 160 -11.94 -6.67 -16.97
N LEU A 161 -11.42 -5.58 -17.55
CA LEU A 161 -10.17 -5.54 -18.28
C LEU A 161 -9.11 -4.85 -17.44
N SER A 162 -7.99 -5.51 -17.17
CA SER A 162 -6.88 -4.95 -16.40
C SER A 162 -5.88 -4.28 -17.33
N LEU A 163 -5.82 -2.98 -17.33
CA LEU A 163 -4.80 -2.16 -18.00
C LEU A 163 -3.85 -1.50 -16.99
N ASN A 164 -3.72 -2.07 -15.80
CA ASN A 164 -2.73 -1.59 -14.84
C ASN A 164 -1.32 -2.13 -15.21
N TYR A 165 -0.29 -1.38 -14.82
CA TYR A 165 1.10 -1.81 -14.96
C TYR A 165 1.90 -1.26 -13.79
N GLU A 166 2.71 -2.11 -13.18
CA GLU A 166 3.47 -1.75 -11.97
C GLU A 166 4.31 -0.49 -12.19
N GLN A 167 4.27 0.43 -11.23
CA GLN A 167 5.01 1.70 -11.25
C GLN A 167 4.76 2.58 -12.49
N CYS A 168 3.67 2.35 -13.22
CA CYS A 168 3.36 3.10 -14.43
C CYS A 168 1.98 3.75 -14.35
N PRO A 169 1.85 4.94 -13.76
CA PRO A 169 0.62 5.71 -13.77
C PRO A 169 0.21 6.07 -15.22
N PHE A 170 -1.09 6.30 -15.43
CA PHE A 170 -1.60 6.65 -16.75
C PHE A 170 -1.39 8.13 -17.06
N VAL A 171 -0.18 8.48 -17.45
CA VAL A 171 0.24 9.85 -17.79
C VAL A 171 0.50 10.00 -19.29
N ASP A 172 0.40 11.23 -19.78
CA ASP A 172 0.74 11.60 -21.14
C ASP A 172 2.22 11.94 -21.27
N GLY A 173 2.81 11.68 -22.46
CA GLY A 173 4.17 12.06 -22.80
C GLY A 173 5.21 10.98 -22.49
N ASP A 174 6.44 11.41 -22.31
CA ASP A 174 7.65 10.61 -22.14
C ASP A 174 8.04 10.34 -20.68
N LEU A 175 7.06 10.44 -19.79
CA LEU A 175 7.26 10.30 -18.35
C LEU A 175 7.32 8.83 -17.92
N TRP A 176 8.30 8.51 -17.07
CA TRP A 176 8.40 7.21 -16.44
C TRP A 176 8.74 7.34 -14.94
N PHE A 177 8.54 6.25 -14.17
CA PHE A 177 8.54 6.28 -12.72
C PHE A 177 9.21 5.04 -12.15
N GLY A 178 9.82 5.19 -10.99
CA GLY A 178 10.51 4.09 -10.32
C GLY A 178 11.59 3.47 -11.22
N ASP A 179 11.49 2.17 -11.44
CA ASP A 179 12.40 1.38 -12.29
C ASP A 179 11.69 0.87 -13.56
N THR A 180 10.71 1.65 -14.08
CA THR A 180 9.88 1.27 -15.24
C THR A 180 10.05 2.28 -16.39
N PRO A 181 11.23 2.30 -17.06
CA PRO A 181 11.51 3.22 -18.17
C PRO A 181 10.63 2.97 -19.40
N GLU A 182 10.00 1.80 -19.51
CA GLU A 182 9.05 1.44 -20.54
C GLU A 182 7.66 2.07 -20.39
N CYS A 183 7.38 2.78 -19.28
CA CYS A 183 6.07 3.35 -19.01
C CYS A 183 5.50 4.22 -20.14
N PRO A 184 6.27 5.07 -20.86
CA PRO A 184 5.77 5.80 -22.02
C PRO A 184 5.23 4.87 -23.12
N ILE A 185 5.94 3.78 -23.40
CA ILE A 185 5.53 2.78 -24.40
C ILE A 185 4.27 2.04 -23.92
N ILE A 186 4.21 1.65 -22.66
CA ILE A 186 3.03 1.03 -22.06
C ILE A 186 1.82 1.95 -22.16
N ASN A 187 1.97 3.25 -21.88
CA ASN A 187 0.89 4.22 -21.99
C ASN A 187 0.44 4.43 -23.44
N GLN A 188 1.35 4.40 -24.40
CA GLN A 188 1.00 4.42 -25.82
C GLN A 188 0.16 3.19 -26.19
N LYS A 189 0.58 1.99 -25.82
CA LYS A 189 -0.14 0.73 -26.07
C LYS A 189 -1.50 0.69 -25.37
N ARG A 190 -1.61 1.27 -24.16
CA ARG A 190 -2.90 1.46 -23.49
C ARG A 190 -3.84 2.33 -24.34
N TRP A 191 -3.34 3.44 -24.89
CA TRP A 191 -4.12 4.28 -25.78
C TRP A 191 -4.56 3.58 -27.06
N GLU A 192 -3.67 2.82 -27.70
CA GLU A 192 -4.00 2.03 -28.88
C GLU A 192 -5.16 1.06 -28.59
N LYS A 193 -5.10 0.36 -27.45
CA LYS A 193 -6.19 -0.54 -27.02
C LYS A 193 -7.49 0.21 -26.71
N ILE A 194 -7.42 1.33 -26.00
CA ILE A 194 -8.59 2.16 -25.63
C ILE A 194 -9.28 2.73 -26.87
N LEU A 195 -8.53 3.19 -27.84
CA LEU A 195 -9.07 3.71 -29.10
C LEU A 195 -9.73 2.63 -29.97
N GLY A 196 -9.39 1.37 -29.75
CA GLY A 196 -10.01 0.22 -30.41
C GLY A 196 -11.31 -0.27 -29.76
N PHE A 197 -11.77 0.33 -28.67
CA PHE A 197 -13.03 -0.09 -28.05
C PHE A 197 -14.24 0.35 -28.89
N GLU A 198 -15.07 -0.61 -29.23
CA GLU A 198 -16.36 -0.34 -29.94
C GLU A 198 -17.40 0.27 -28.98
N ASP A 199 -17.42 -0.22 -27.72
CA ASP A 199 -18.35 0.20 -26.68
C ASP A 199 -17.72 1.17 -25.68
N LYS A 200 -18.58 2.00 -25.07
CA LYS A 200 -18.16 2.87 -23.97
C LYS A 200 -17.94 2.05 -22.71
N LYS A 201 -16.80 2.27 -22.07
CA LYS A 201 -16.34 1.55 -20.87
C LYS A 201 -16.42 2.44 -19.63
N ILE A 202 -16.37 1.81 -18.46
CA ILE A 202 -16.23 2.47 -17.17
C ILE A 202 -14.80 2.24 -16.69
N PHE A 203 -14.03 3.31 -16.58
CA PHE A 203 -12.65 3.28 -16.16
C PHE A 203 -12.51 3.57 -14.66
N PHE A 204 -11.87 2.69 -13.93
CA PHE A 204 -11.34 2.95 -12.61
C PHE A 204 -9.88 3.37 -12.75
N VAL A 205 -9.59 4.64 -12.46
CA VAL A 205 -8.27 5.21 -12.65
C VAL A 205 -7.67 5.59 -11.29
N SER A 206 -6.48 5.10 -11.01
CA SER A 206 -5.73 5.46 -9.81
C SER A 206 -4.23 5.48 -10.10
N ALA A 207 -3.51 6.24 -9.28
CA ALA A 207 -2.05 6.26 -9.29
C ALA A 207 -1.51 6.54 -7.89
N ASN A 208 -0.32 6.05 -7.60
CA ASN A 208 0.41 6.42 -6.40
C ASN A 208 0.83 7.90 -6.49
N SER A 209 0.32 8.74 -5.58
CA SER A 209 0.61 10.17 -5.56
C SER A 209 2.10 10.50 -5.36
N MET A 210 2.86 9.60 -4.72
CA MET A 210 4.32 9.75 -4.57
C MET A 210 5.04 9.82 -5.92
N TYR A 211 4.53 9.12 -6.94
CA TYR A 211 5.14 9.15 -8.28
C TYR A 211 5.06 10.53 -8.92
N PHE A 212 4.08 11.34 -8.57
CA PHE A 212 3.97 12.71 -9.11
C PHE A 212 5.14 13.61 -8.69
N ALA A 213 5.87 13.24 -7.64
CA ALA A 213 7.04 13.97 -7.17
C ALA A 213 8.39 13.42 -7.69
N ILE A 214 8.41 12.18 -8.20
CA ILE A 214 9.64 11.46 -8.57
C ILE A 214 9.68 11.00 -10.03
N GLY A 215 8.84 11.58 -10.88
CA GLY A 215 8.84 11.28 -12.31
C GLY A 215 10.18 11.58 -12.97
N LYS A 216 10.48 10.90 -14.05
CA LYS A 216 11.66 11.09 -14.89
C LYS A 216 11.21 11.23 -16.35
N ARG A 217 12.02 11.88 -17.18
CA ARG A 217 11.82 11.94 -18.62
C ARG A 217 12.90 11.15 -19.35
N THR A 218 12.62 10.79 -20.57
CA THR A 218 13.58 10.06 -21.43
C THR A 218 14.82 10.88 -21.78
N ASP A 219 14.72 12.22 -21.73
CA ASP A 219 15.86 13.15 -21.91
C ASP A 219 16.71 13.34 -20.64
N GLY A 220 16.30 12.76 -19.51
CA GLY A 220 17.00 12.83 -18.23
C GLY A 220 16.60 14.01 -17.36
N GLU A 221 15.73 14.92 -17.83
CA GLU A 221 15.22 16.01 -17.01
C GLU A 221 14.14 15.48 -16.03
N ALA A 222 14.14 16.02 -14.81
CA ALA A 222 13.10 15.71 -13.83
C ALA A 222 11.90 16.64 -14.03
N PRO A 223 10.69 16.11 -14.31
CA PRO A 223 9.49 16.92 -14.38
C PRO A 223 9.12 17.47 -13.01
N THR A 224 8.48 18.61 -12.97
CA THR A 224 7.90 19.14 -11.74
C THR A 224 6.61 18.38 -11.40
N LYS A 225 6.25 18.31 -10.11
CA LYS A 225 4.97 17.68 -9.65
C LYS A 225 3.76 18.23 -10.41
N PRO A 226 3.59 19.57 -10.64
CA PRO A 226 2.50 20.10 -11.42
C PRO A 226 2.45 19.61 -12.89
N GLU A 227 3.60 19.44 -13.54
CA GLU A 227 3.65 18.93 -14.91
C GLU A 227 3.16 17.49 -15.00
N VAL A 228 3.55 16.64 -14.04
CA VAL A 228 3.09 15.25 -13.97
C VAL A 228 1.58 15.19 -13.71
N ILE A 229 1.07 16.00 -12.78
CA ILE A 229 -0.37 16.10 -12.49
C ILE A 229 -1.14 16.54 -13.75
N GLN A 230 -0.62 17.52 -14.49
CA GLN A 230 -1.23 17.97 -15.74
C GLN A 230 -1.23 16.87 -16.81
N ALA A 231 -0.14 16.10 -16.93
CA ALA A 231 -0.07 14.99 -17.87
C ALA A 231 -1.07 13.88 -17.51
N TYR A 232 -1.24 13.58 -16.23
CA TYR A 232 -2.25 12.66 -15.73
C TYR A 232 -3.67 13.16 -16.03
N HIS A 233 -3.92 14.43 -15.75
CA HIS A 233 -5.23 15.07 -15.97
C HIS A 233 -5.62 15.11 -17.46
N ARG A 234 -4.69 15.43 -18.37
CA ARG A 234 -4.95 15.40 -19.82
C ARG A 234 -5.44 14.04 -20.29
N ASN A 235 -4.84 12.96 -19.82
CA ASN A 235 -5.25 11.60 -20.18
C ASN A 235 -6.66 11.27 -19.67
N ILE A 236 -7.02 11.71 -18.47
CA ILE A 236 -8.36 11.53 -17.91
C ILE A 236 -9.41 12.31 -18.73
N LEU A 237 -9.13 13.56 -19.04
CA LEU A 237 -10.03 14.38 -19.86
C LEU A 237 -10.26 13.76 -21.24
N LYS A 238 -9.22 13.24 -21.87
CA LYS A 238 -9.30 12.57 -23.15
C LYS A 238 -10.18 11.30 -23.09
N LEU A 239 -10.15 10.52 -22.00
CA LEU A 239 -11.07 9.39 -21.80
C LEU A 239 -12.53 9.86 -21.76
N ILE A 240 -12.79 10.97 -21.06
CA ILE A 240 -14.13 11.56 -20.92
C ILE A 240 -14.61 12.10 -22.28
N GLU A 241 -13.74 12.79 -23.03
CA GLU A 241 -14.04 13.29 -24.38
C GLU A 241 -14.38 12.18 -25.36
N LEU A 242 -13.76 11.01 -25.21
CA LEU A 242 -14.10 9.80 -25.95
C LEU A 242 -15.46 9.21 -25.54
N GLY A 243 -16.11 9.75 -24.51
CA GLY A 243 -17.43 9.33 -24.03
C GLY A 243 -17.40 8.18 -23.03
N HIS A 244 -16.24 7.83 -22.51
CA HIS A 244 -16.11 6.85 -21.42
C HIS A 244 -16.51 7.46 -20.08
N LYS A 245 -16.93 6.63 -19.13
CA LYS A 245 -17.11 7.04 -17.73
C LYS A 245 -15.80 6.82 -16.96
N VAL A 246 -15.40 7.80 -16.17
CA VAL A 246 -14.18 7.70 -15.37
C VAL A 246 -14.51 7.86 -13.88
N VAL A 247 -14.07 6.91 -13.10
CA VAL A 247 -14.10 6.92 -11.64
C VAL A 247 -12.66 7.08 -11.17
N LEU A 248 -12.35 8.26 -10.64
CA LEU A 248 -11.05 8.50 -10.03
C LEU A 248 -11.04 7.95 -8.62
N ILE A 249 -10.06 7.10 -8.34
CA ILE A 249 -9.81 6.58 -7.00
C ILE A 249 -8.55 7.29 -6.49
N SER A 250 -8.72 8.16 -5.50
CA SER A 250 -7.57 8.80 -4.88
C SER A 250 -6.72 7.74 -4.17
N GLY A 251 -5.41 7.77 -4.41
CA GLY A 251 -4.46 6.96 -3.65
C GLY A 251 -4.49 7.29 -2.15
N ALA A 252 -3.81 6.48 -1.36
CA ALA A 252 -3.58 6.82 0.04
C ALA A 252 -2.97 8.23 0.13
N PRO A 253 -3.40 9.05 1.11
CA PRO A 253 -2.84 10.38 1.28
C PRO A 253 -1.33 10.29 1.48
N ASP A 254 -0.60 11.21 0.86
CA ASP A 254 0.83 11.34 1.07
C ASP A 254 1.07 11.73 2.54
N PRO A 255 1.87 10.98 3.30
CA PRO A 255 2.14 11.28 4.70
C PRO A 255 2.85 12.63 4.90
N ASP A 256 3.43 13.22 3.86
CA ASP A 256 4.02 14.56 3.88
C ASP A 256 3.01 15.68 3.57
N GLU A 257 1.86 15.37 3.01
CA GLU A 257 0.73 16.30 2.96
C GLU A 257 0.00 16.21 4.29
N ASN A 258 0.01 17.30 5.06
CA ASN A 258 -0.75 17.42 6.29
C ASN A 258 -2.19 17.01 6.04
N ILE A 259 -2.52 15.79 6.45
CA ILE A 259 -3.91 15.33 6.51
C ILE A 259 -4.51 16.10 7.69
N ILE A 260 -5.16 17.20 7.40
CA ILE A 260 -5.96 17.96 8.35
C ILE A 260 -7.32 17.30 8.45
#